data_d88f3a78b5eb525d7969b42d6ed67fc4
#
_entry.id   d88f3a78b5eb525d7969b42d6ed67fc4
#
_cell.length_a   1.000
_cell.length_b   1.000
_cell.length_c   1.000
_cell.angle_alpha   90.00
_cell.angle_beta   90.00
_cell.angle_gamma   90.00
#
_symmetry.space_group_name_H-M   'P 1'
#
loop_
_entity.id
_entity.type
_entity.pdbx_description
1 polymer ?
#
loop_
_entity_poly.entity_id
_entity_poly.type
_entity_poly.pdbx_seq_one_letter_code
_entity_poly.pdbx_strand_id
1 'polypeptide(L)'
;MAAHRPEDTLRRDVILIGGSAGSLDTLLAIAGAFPAEDASKLFVVAHVGQSRSILPDLLRKAGALTASHPAEEERIRKGHIYVAPPDRHMLIQGDKVCLSRGPREHFTRPAIDPLFRSAARVCGARAIGVILSGGGSDGALGLAAIQQAGGLTIVQDPTDAAFPDMPRTAASFRQPHFLARAAEIPALLVRLSTRTVSVDAASPREGAPIPMETNDFERPITFSCPECGGALRVKLKNGLQEYGCHVGHRFGPTELLEAQSEGVEKGIYTALRMLNEQTEFARRMIESARDAPLDNGLVYWERLQVQAEEQAEALRRFLEQRPTVRIEAEAAAGAERSQPINKCPPRPALQGAFPNRCSRSSAIRS
;
A
#
# COMPACT_ATOMS: atom_id res chain seq x y z
N MET A 1 -31.86 35.45 -12.87
CA MET A 1 -30.58 34.82 -13.23
C MET A 1 -29.48 35.78 -12.83
N ALA A 2 -28.80 35.58 -11.68
CA ALA A 2 -27.74 36.44 -11.24
C ALA A 2 -26.51 36.14 -12.11
N ALA A 3 -25.97 37.19 -12.77
CA ALA A 3 -24.75 37.07 -13.53
C ALA A 3 -23.57 36.80 -12.59
N HIS A 4 -22.94 35.64 -12.73
CA HIS A 4 -21.75 35.24 -12.00
C HIS A 4 -20.63 36.23 -12.32
N ARG A 5 -20.09 36.89 -11.29
CA ARG A 5 -18.96 37.82 -11.43
C ARG A 5 -17.70 37.04 -11.76
N PRO A 6 -16.79 37.53 -12.61
CA PRO A 6 -15.50 36.84 -12.94
C PRO A 6 -14.61 36.60 -11.72
N GLU A 7 -14.84 37.28 -10.59
CA GLU A 7 -14.13 37.13 -9.33
C GLU A 7 -14.48 35.88 -8.55
N ASP A 8 -15.57 35.18 -8.93
CA ASP A 8 -16.09 34.00 -8.24
C ASP A 8 -15.56 32.69 -8.81
N THR A 9 -14.49 32.70 -9.64
CA THR A 9 -13.95 31.50 -10.25
C THR A 9 -12.44 31.33 -9.99
N LEU A 10 -12.03 30.11 -9.65
CA LEU A 10 -10.63 29.69 -9.48
C LEU A 10 -10.24 28.68 -10.55
N ARG A 11 -8.96 28.66 -10.94
CA ARG A 11 -8.45 27.64 -11.85
C ARG A 11 -8.26 26.30 -11.15
N ARG A 12 -8.32 25.19 -11.90
CA ARG A 12 -7.91 23.85 -11.46
C ARG A 12 -6.39 23.72 -11.53
N ASP A 13 -5.69 24.44 -10.67
CA ASP A 13 -4.25 24.67 -10.73
C ASP A 13 -3.40 23.78 -9.81
N VAL A 14 -4.03 22.79 -9.16
CA VAL A 14 -3.35 21.84 -8.27
C VAL A 14 -3.40 20.45 -8.87
N ILE A 15 -2.25 19.98 -9.37
CA ILE A 15 -2.12 18.70 -10.08
C ILE A 15 -1.31 17.74 -9.21
N LEU A 16 -1.89 16.59 -8.92
CA LEU A 16 -1.32 15.56 -8.05
C LEU A 16 -1.11 14.29 -8.87
N ILE A 17 0.11 13.79 -8.90
CA ILE A 17 0.50 12.70 -9.77
C ILE A 17 1.10 11.59 -8.92
N GLY A 18 0.49 10.41 -8.98
CA GLY A 18 0.98 9.19 -8.38
C GLY A 18 1.45 8.20 -9.44
N GLY A 19 2.62 7.62 -9.24
CA GLY A 19 3.18 6.62 -10.14
C GLY A 19 4.19 5.71 -9.44
N SER A 20 4.53 4.60 -10.09
CA SER A 20 5.53 3.66 -9.63
C SER A 20 6.33 3.12 -10.83
N ALA A 21 6.59 1.83 -10.88
CA ALA A 21 7.26 1.18 -12.00
C ALA A 21 6.60 1.55 -13.35
N GLY A 22 7.39 1.91 -14.35
CA GLY A 22 6.92 2.26 -15.69
C GLY A 22 6.30 3.66 -15.85
N SER A 23 6.30 4.51 -14.80
CA SER A 23 5.70 5.86 -14.88
C SER A 23 6.67 6.97 -15.31
N LEU A 24 7.98 6.73 -15.34
CA LEU A 24 8.99 7.77 -15.51
C LEU A 24 8.83 8.55 -16.81
N ASP A 25 8.69 7.86 -17.94
CA ASP A 25 8.59 8.52 -19.27
C ASP A 25 7.35 9.41 -19.33
N THR A 26 6.23 8.97 -18.76
CA THR A 26 5.01 9.77 -18.68
C THR A 26 5.20 11.00 -17.78
N LEU A 27 5.90 10.85 -16.64
CA LEU A 27 6.25 11.97 -15.75
C LEU A 27 7.12 13.01 -16.47
N LEU A 28 8.12 12.58 -17.23
CA LEU A 28 8.97 13.47 -18.03
C LEU A 28 8.17 14.19 -19.12
N ALA A 29 7.30 13.47 -19.83
CA ALA A 29 6.42 14.06 -20.82
C ALA A 29 5.45 15.08 -20.22
N ILE A 30 4.90 14.82 -19.04
CA ILE A 30 4.07 15.78 -18.29
C ILE A 30 4.88 17.03 -17.95
N ALA A 31 6.08 16.89 -17.41
CA ALA A 31 6.94 18.04 -17.06
C ALA A 31 7.27 18.90 -18.29
N GLY A 32 7.52 18.26 -19.44
CA GLY A 32 7.82 18.92 -20.71
C GLY A 32 6.64 19.65 -21.36
N ALA A 33 5.40 19.31 -20.97
CA ALA A 33 4.21 19.88 -21.61
C ALA A 33 3.78 21.25 -21.04
N PHE A 34 4.22 21.60 -19.84
CA PHE A 34 3.84 22.86 -19.20
C PHE A 34 4.79 23.99 -19.61
N PRO A 35 4.28 25.15 -20.10
CA PRO A 35 5.10 26.30 -20.42
C PRO A 35 5.64 26.97 -19.14
N ALA A 36 6.69 27.78 -19.26
CA ALA A 36 7.37 28.43 -18.14
C ALA A 36 6.45 29.37 -17.33
N GLU A 37 5.49 29.98 -18.00
CA GLU A 37 4.55 30.95 -17.40
C GLU A 37 3.34 30.25 -16.76
N ASP A 38 3.25 28.92 -16.80
CA ASP A 38 2.12 28.19 -16.24
C ASP A 38 2.10 28.35 -14.72
N ALA A 39 0.92 28.67 -14.20
CA ALA A 39 0.71 28.90 -12.78
C ALA A 39 0.35 27.63 -11.99
N SER A 40 0.28 26.48 -12.65
CA SER A 40 -0.05 25.21 -12.00
C SER A 40 1.01 24.81 -10.97
N LYS A 41 0.56 24.05 -9.99
CA LYS A 41 1.37 23.51 -8.91
C LYS A 41 1.29 22.01 -9.03
N LEU A 42 2.40 21.35 -9.34
CA LEU A 42 2.47 19.91 -9.57
C LEU A 42 3.07 19.24 -8.34
N PHE A 43 2.44 18.16 -7.88
CA PHE A 43 2.91 17.36 -6.77
C PHE A 43 3.05 15.91 -7.24
N VAL A 44 4.25 15.37 -7.13
CA VAL A 44 4.61 14.05 -7.64
C VAL A 44 4.99 13.12 -6.50
N VAL A 45 4.31 12.00 -6.41
CA VAL A 45 4.74 10.85 -5.62
C VAL A 45 5.08 9.72 -6.58
N ALA A 46 6.35 9.33 -6.59
CA ALA A 46 6.82 8.15 -7.28
C ALA A 46 7.44 7.20 -6.26
N HIS A 47 7.11 5.91 -6.34
CA HIS A 47 7.72 4.89 -5.47
C HIS A 47 9.15 4.65 -5.96
N VAL A 48 10.05 5.52 -5.55
CA VAL A 48 11.49 5.34 -5.71
C VAL A 48 12.04 4.73 -4.43
N GLY A 49 12.91 3.74 -4.52
CA GLY A 49 13.50 3.08 -3.34
C GLY A 49 14.06 4.09 -2.31
N GLN A 50 14.65 3.61 -1.22
CA GLN A 50 15.17 4.46 -0.13
C GLN A 50 16.42 5.27 -0.50
N SER A 51 16.94 5.11 -1.72
CA SER A 51 18.12 5.82 -2.22
C SER A 51 17.82 7.29 -2.54
N ARG A 52 18.89 8.10 -2.64
CA ARG A 52 18.77 9.50 -3.07
C ARG A 52 18.03 9.59 -4.41
N SER A 53 16.92 10.29 -4.43
CA SER A 53 16.12 10.47 -5.63
C SER A 53 16.71 11.57 -6.53
N ILE A 54 16.91 11.24 -7.80
CA ILE A 54 17.32 12.18 -8.85
C ILE A 54 16.12 12.68 -9.67
N LEU A 55 14.91 12.27 -9.32
CA LEU A 55 13.70 12.60 -10.08
C LEU A 55 13.47 14.11 -10.24
N PRO A 56 13.70 14.98 -9.23
CA PRO A 56 13.59 16.43 -9.45
C PRO A 56 14.51 16.95 -10.54
N ASP A 57 15.75 16.43 -10.61
CA ASP A 57 16.72 16.85 -11.64
C ASP A 57 16.29 16.40 -13.05
N LEU A 58 15.70 15.21 -13.17
CA LEU A 58 15.19 14.72 -14.44
C LEU A 58 13.98 15.53 -14.92
N LEU A 59 13.03 15.82 -14.02
CA LEU A 59 11.85 16.65 -14.35
C LEU A 59 12.23 18.06 -14.75
N ARG A 60 13.21 18.67 -14.07
CA ARG A 60 13.72 20.00 -14.41
C ARG A 60 14.43 20.05 -15.76
N LYS A 61 15.08 18.96 -16.18
CA LYS A 61 15.69 18.85 -17.50
C LYS A 61 14.66 18.59 -18.61
N ALA A 62 13.54 17.98 -18.28
CA ALA A 62 12.50 17.62 -19.23
C ALA A 62 11.57 18.78 -19.59
N GLY A 63 11.45 19.82 -18.76
CA GLY A 63 10.49 20.89 -18.97
C GLY A 63 10.98 22.26 -18.49
N ALA A 64 10.09 23.25 -18.62
CA ALA A 64 10.38 24.64 -18.30
C ALA A 64 10.10 24.98 -16.81
N LEU A 65 9.30 24.14 -16.12
CA LEU A 65 8.98 24.35 -14.71
C LEU A 65 10.16 23.96 -13.81
N THR A 66 10.31 24.66 -12.68
CA THR A 66 11.27 24.28 -11.66
C THR A 66 10.80 23.05 -10.91
N ALA A 67 11.73 22.18 -10.46
CA ALA A 67 11.40 20.97 -9.71
C ALA A 67 12.35 20.78 -8.52
N SER A 68 11.83 20.38 -7.34
CA SER A 68 12.62 20.09 -6.16
C SER A 68 11.92 19.13 -5.20
N HIS A 69 12.68 18.55 -4.28
CA HIS A 69 12.10 18.03 -3.04
C HIS A 69 11.74 19.22 -2.14
N PRO A 70 10.51 19.31 -1.61
CA PRO A 70 10.15 20.41 -0.73
C PRO A 70 10.89 20.34 0.60
N ALA A 71 11.13 21.51 1.20
CA ALA A 71 11.49 21.62 2.60
C ALA A 71 10.23 21.42 3.49
N GLU A 72 10.45 21.18 4.80
CA GLU A 72 9.36 21.12 5.78
C GLU A 72 8.65 22.48 5.85
N GLU A 73 7.32 22.48 5.82
CA GLU A 73 6.46 23.68 5.81
C GLU A 73 6.76 24.69 4.69
N GLU A 74 7.28 24.23 3.55
CA GLU A 74 7.55 25.10 2.40
C GLU A 74 6.25 25.66 1.82
N ARG A 75 6.18 26.99 1.61
CA ARG A 75 5.05 27.62 0.93
C ARG A 75 4.95 27.17 -0.52
N ILE A 76 3.74 26.82 -0.94
CA ILE A 76 3.46 26.33 -2.29
C ILE A 76 3.59 27.47 -3.30
N ARG A 77 4.51 27.33 -4.25
CA ARG A 77 4.78 28.28 -5.34
C ARG A 77 4.06 27.84 -6.62
N LYS A 78 3.64 28.81 -7.40
CA LYS A 78 3.14 28.60 -8.78
C LYS A 78 4.29 28.19 -9.70
N GLY A 79 4.00 27.44 -10.74
CA GLY A 79 5.00 27.03 -11.73
C GLY A 79 6.10 26.12 -11.16
N HIS A 80 5.75 25.29 -10.17
CA HIS A 80 6.71 24.43 -9.50
C HIS A 80 6.23 22.98 -9.40
N ILE A 81 7.16 22.04 -9.53
CA ILE A 81 6.96 20.61 -9.38
C ILE A 81 7.59 20.17 -8.04
N TYR A 82 6.75 19.80 -7.09
CA TYR A 82 7.16 19.24 -5.81
C TYR A 82 7.23 17.72 -5.93
N VAL A 83 8.39 17.14 -5.67
CA VAL A 83 8.60 15.69 -5.67
C VAL A 83 8.74 15.21 -4.24
N ALA A 84 7.92 14.27 -3.82
CA ALA A 84 8.01 13.69 -2.49
C ALA A 84 9.42 13.11 -2.24
N PRO A 85 10.11 13.50 -1.15
CA PRO A 85 11.41 12.95 -0.83
C PRO A 85 11.30 11.51 -0.33
N PRO A 86 12.36 10.69 -0.46
CA PRO A 86 12.40 9.36 0.11
C PRO A 86 12.13 9.38 1.63
N ASP A 87 11.47 8.32 2.11
CA ASP A 87 11.16 8.08 3.52
C ASP A 87 10.32 9.18 4.21
N ARG A 88 9.57 9.97 3.44
CA ARG A 88 8.61 10.95 3.95
C ARG A 88 7.35 11.01 3.11
N HIS A 89 6.18 11.00 3.75
CA HIS A 89 4.93 11.36 3.09
C HIS A 89 4.89 12.86 2.84
N MET A 90 4.45 13.26 1.66
CA MET A 90 4.21 14.66 1.28
C MET A 90 2.71 14.95 1.43
N LEU A 91 2.37 16.00 2.15
CA LEU A 91 1.00 16.42 2.44
C LEU A 91 0.82 17.89 2.06
N ILE A 92 -0.40 18.29 1.76
CA ILE A 92 -0.79 19.69 1.57
C ILE A 92 -1.58 20.16 2.79
N GLN A 93 -1.13 21.26 3.41
CA GLN A 93 -1.78 21.88 4.55
C GLN A 93 -1.87 23.40 4.34
N GLY A 94 -3.09 23.89 4.07
CA GLY A 94 -3.27 25.30 3.68
C GLY A 94 -2.49 25.67 2.42
N ASP A 95 -1.58 26.63 2.52
CA ASP A 95 -0.69 27.07 1.45
C ASP A 95 0.73 26.47 1.51
N LYS A 96 0.93 25.42 2.34
CA LYS A 96 2.24 24.80 2.59
C LYS A 96 2.27 23.33 2.21
N VAL A 97 3.47 22.85 1.90
CA VAL A 97 3.81 21.42 1.85
C VAL A 97 4.32 20.99 3.22
N CYS A 98 3.77 19.91 3.77
CA CYS A 98 4.23 19.29 5.00
C CYS A 98 4.79 17.91 4.72
N LEU A 99 5.90 17.56 5.36
CA LEU A 99 6.55 16.26 5.25
C LEU A 99 6.32 15.45 6.53
N SER A 100 5.87 14.20 6.41
CA SER A 100 5.57 13.35 7.56
C SER A 100 6.37 12.04 7.54
N ARG A 101 6.85 11.63 8.71
CA ARG A 101 7.35 10.28 8.97
C ARG A 101 6.29 9.35 9.56
N GLY A 102 5.02 9.63 9.29
CA GLY A 102 3.93 8.75 9.66
C GLY A 102 4.15 7.29 9.20
N PRO A 103 3.31 6.35 9.68
CA PRO A 103 3.38 4.96 9.29
C PRO A 103 3.36 4.79 7.78
N ARG A 104 4.01 3.75 7.27
CA ARG A 104 3.93 3.39 5.86
C ARG A 104 2.50 3.04 5.47
N GLU A 105 2.10 3.46 4.30
CA GLU A 105 0.88 3.04 3.65
C GLU A 105 1.26 2.26 2.39
N HIS A 106 0.60 1.13 2.14
CA HIS A 106 0.94 0.22 1.03
C HIS A 106 2.44 -0.17 0.99
N PHE A 107 3.03 -0.39 2.19
CA PHE A 107 4.47 -0.66 2.40
C PHE A 107 5.41 0.45 1.91
N THR A 108 4.90 1.56 1.41
CA THR A 108 5.69 2.65 0.84
C THR A 108 5.69 3.90 1.72
N ARG A 109 6.78 4.63 1.66
CA ARG A 109 6.91 6.01 2.16
C ARG A 109 7.97 6.72 1.31
N PRO A 110 7.57 7.65 0.43
CA PRO A 110 6.23 8.25 0.30
C PRO A 110 5.18 7.28 -0.25
N ALA A 111 3.90 7.51 0.11
CA ALA A 111 2.74 6.90 -0.49
C ALA A 111 1.86 7.97 -1.16
N ILE A 112 1.08 7.58 -2.16
CA ILE A 112 0.25 8.48 -2.99
C ILE A 112 -1.01 8.92 -2.20
N ASP A 113 -1.64 7.98 -1.51
CA ASP A 113 -2.90 8.21 -0.81
C ASP A 113 -2.85 9.35 0.22
N PRO A 114 -1.79 9.51 1.06
CA PRO A 114 -1.69 10.65 1.99
C PRO A 114 -1.69 12.00 1.27
N LEU A 115 -0.96 12.13 0.15
CA LEU A 115 -0.95 13.35 -0.65
C LEU A 115 -2.34 13.66 -1.20
N PHE A 116 -2.97 12.69 -1.84
CA PHE A 116 -4.26 12.87 -2.50
C PHE A 116 -5.36 13.20 -1.49
N ARG A 117 -5.39 12.52 -0.33
CA ARG A 117 -6.35 12.81 0.74
C ARG A 117 -6.17 14.21 1.33
N SER A 118 -4.93 14.65 1.55
CA SER A 118 -4.67 15.99 2.06
C SER A 118 -5.07 17.07 1.05
N ALA A 119 -4.75 16.87 -0.22
CA ALA A 119 -5.12 17.77 -1.31
C ALA A 119 -6.65 17.83 -1.53
N ALA A 120 -7.35 16.71 -1.45
CA ALA A 120 -8.80 16.67 -1.55
C ALA A 120 -9.47 17.58 -0.51
N ARG A 121 -8.95 17.60 0.73
CA ARG A 121 -9.48 18.44 1.80
C ARG A 121 -9.18 19.93 1.60
N VAL A 122 -7.95 20.25 1.17
CA VAL A 122 -7.49 21.64 1.09
C VAL A 122 -7.87 22.31 -0.22
N CYS A 123 -7.78 21.57 -1.33
CA CYS A 123 -7.93 22.12 -2.67
C CYS A 123 -9.32 21.89 -3.28
N GLY A 124 -10.07 20.88 -2.77
CA GLY A 124 -11.42 20.59 -3.25
C GLY A 124 -11.48 20.45 -4.77
N ALA A 125 -12.39 21.16 -5.39
CA ALA A 125 -12.61 21.12 -6.84
C ALA A 125 -11.41 21.64 -7.67
N ARG A 126 -10.44 22.33 -7.08
CA ARG A 126 -9.22 22.77 -7.77
C ARG A 126 -8.24 21.64 -8.07
N ALA A 127 -8.38 20.49 -7.40
CA ALA A 127 -7.48 19.37 -7.52
C ALA A 127 -7.72 18.56 -8.80
N ILE A 128 -6.63 18.14 -9.45
CA ILE A 128 -6.61 17.14 -10.51
C ILE A 128 -5.70 16.01 -10.03
N GLY A 129 -6.29 14.83 -9.75
CA GLY A 129 -5.54 13.63 -9.37
C GLY A 129 -5.24 12.75 -10.58
N VAL A 130 -4.02 12.26 -10.69
CA VAL A 130 -3.54 11.41 -11.78
C VAL A 130 -2.91 10.16 -11.20
N ILE A 131 -3.34 8.98 -11.66
CA ILE A 131 -2.69 7.70 -11.39
C ILE A 131 -2.06 7.19 -12.68
N LEU A 132 -0.75 6.95 -12.62
CA LEU A 132 0.06 6.39 -13.70
C LEU A 132 0.38 4.91 -13.45
N SER A 133 1.15 4.30 -14.36
CA SER A 133 1.68 2.95 -14.26
C SER A 133 2.30 2.67 -12.88
N GLY A 134 2.05 1.47 -12.34
CA GLY A 134 2.57 0.99 -11.06
C GLY A 134 1.92 -0.30 -10.60
N GLY A 135 2.59 -1.02 -9.71
CA GLY A 135 2.04 -2.18 -8.99
C GLY A 135 1.24 -1.79 -7.76
N GLY A 136 0.34 -2.66 -7.30
CA GLY A 136 -0.45 -2.49 -6.10
C GLY A 136 -1.69 -1.62 -6.24
N SER A 137 -2.11 -0.99 -5.14
CA SER A 137 -3.38 -0.25 -5.07
C SER A 137 -3.26 1.18 -4.53
N ASP A 138 -2.02 1.66 -4.25
CA ASP A 138 -1.81 2.99 -3.69
C ASP A 138 -2.34 4.10 -4.61
N GLY A 139 -2.98 5.07 -4.01
CA GLY A 139 -3.59 6.20 -4.70
C GLY A 139 -5.06 6.00 -5.10
N ALA A 140 -5.60 4.77 -5.06
CA ALA A 140 -6.99 4.51 -5.44
C ALA A 140 -7.99 5.19 -4.48
N LEU A 141 -7.76 5.08 -3.17
CA LEU A 141 -8.58 5.73 -2.14
C LEU A 141 -8.43 7.25 -2.16
N GLY A 142 -7.21 7.73 -2.33
CA GLY A 142 -6.93 9.16 -2.46
C GLY A 142 -7.54 9.78 -3.71
N LEU A 143 -7.50 9.08 -4.84
CA LEU A 143 -8.15 9.51 -6.08
C LEU A 143 -9.67 9.65 -5.90
N ALA A 144 -10.29 8.66 -5.24
CA ALA A 144 -11.70 8.73 -4.89
C ALA A 144 -12.02 9.91 -3.97
N ALA A 145 -11.14 10.23 -3.01
CA ALA A 145 -11.30 11.39 -2.15
C ALA A 145 -11.25 12.71 -2.93
N ILE A 146 -10.34 12.83 -3.92
CA ILE A 146 -10.28 13.98 -4.83
C ILE A 146 -11.61 14.11 -5.59
N GLN A 147 -12.14 13.02 -6.15
CA GLN A 147 -13.40 13.03 -6.87
C GLN A 147 -14.58 13.43 -5.98
N GLN A 148 -14.64 12.91 -4.74
CA GLN A 148 -15.66 13.28 -3.75
C GLN A 148 -15.62 14.75 -3.35
N ALA A 149 -14.42 15.35 -3.37
CA ALA A 149 -14.20 16.77 -3.11
C ALA A 149 -14.51 17.67 -4.34
N GLY A 150 -15.02 17.11 -5.44
CA GLY A 150 -15.32 17.84 -6.68
C GLY A 150 -14.11 18.04 -7.61
N GLY A 151 -12.97 17.45 -7.28
CA GLY A 151 -11.78 17.46 -8.13
C GLY A 151 -11.93 16.54 -9.36
N LEU A 152 -11.04 16.71 -10.35
CA LEU A 152 -10.98 15.84 -11.51
C LEU A 152 -10.02 14.67 -11.27
N THR A 153 -10.30 13.55 -11.94
CA THR A 153 -9.51 12.33 -11.82
C THR A 153 -9.13 11.80 -13.20
N ILE A 154 -7.87 11.45 -13.37
CA ILE A 154 -7.30 10.86 -14.58
C ILE A 154 -6.61 9.56 -14.17
N VAL A 155 -6.84 8.51 -14.91
CA VAL A 155 -6.12 7.24 -14.76
C VAL A 155 -5.49 6.88 -16.10
N GLN A 156 -4.23 6.49 -16.07
CA GLN A 156 -3.60 5.92 -17.26
C GLN A 156 -4.36 4.66 -17.66
N ASP A 157 -4.62 4.48 -18.95
CA ASP A 157 -5.28 3.27 -19.45
C ASP A 157 -4.47 2.03 -19.04
N PRO A 158 -5.07 1.07 -18.31
CA PRO A 158 -4.37 -0.15 -17.89
C PRO A 158 -3.80 -0.95 -19.08
N THR A 159 -4.39 -0.84 -20.28
CA THR A 159 -3.90 -1.53 -21.47
C THR A 159 -2.64 -0.89 -22.06
N ASP A 160 -2.38 0.37 -21.71
CA ASP A 160 -1.22 1.16 -22.11
C ASP A 160 -0.11 1.18 -21.03
N ALA A 161 -0.46 0.86 -19.79
CA ALA A 161 0.46 0.90 -18.67
C ALA A 161 1.41 -0.30 -18.65
N ALA A 162 2.72 -0.05 -18.48
CA ALA A 162 3.72 -1.11 -18.34
C ALA A 162 3.46 -2.00 -17.10
N PHE A 163 2.93 -1.40 -16.03
CA PHE A 163 2.46 -2.09 -14.81
C PHE A 163 1.02 -1.65 -14.55
N PRO A 164 0.04 -2.48 -14.88
CA PRO A 164 -1.36 -2.05 -14.93
C PRO A 164 -2.11 -2.07 -13.60
N ASP A 165 -1.54 -2.59 -12.50
CA ASP A 165 -2.30 -2.88 -11.29
C ASP A 165 -2.83 -1.63 -10.59
N MET A 166 -1.98 -0.60 -10.39
CA MET A 166 -2.42 0.67 -9.83
C MET A 166 -3.50 1.35 -10.69
N PRO A 167 -3.30 1.54 -12.02
CA PRO A 167 -4.34 2.08 -12.90
C PRO A 167 -5.61 1.25 -12.89
N ARG A 168 -5.51 -0.08 -12.95
CA ARG A 168 -6.66 -0.99 -12.95
C ARG A 168 -7.45 -0.88 -11.64
N THR A 169 -6.76 -0.91 -10.50
CA THR A 169 -7.38 -0.75 -9.18
C THR A 169 -8.07 0.60 -9.06
N ALA A 170 -7.41 1.68 -9.45
CA ALA A 170 -7.99 3.01 -9.39
C ALA A 170 -9.23 3.16 -10.28
N ALA A 171 -9.21 2.59 -11.51
CA ALA A 171 -10.33 2.65 -12.45
C ALA A 171 -11.51 1.75 -12.02
N SER A 172 -11.24 0.56 -11.46
CA SER A 172 -12.28 -0.36 -11.00
C SER A 172 -12.95 0.11 -9.70
N PHE A 173 -12.18 0.77 -8.83
CA PHE A 173 -12.69 1.27 -7.55
C PHE A 173 -13.72 2.39 -7.72
N ARG A 174 -13.44 3.32 -8.60
CA ARG A 174 -14.36 4.40 -8.98
C ARG A 174 -14.05 4.87 -10.39
N GLN A 175 -15.07 4.92 -11.26
CA GLN A 175 -14.88 5.38 -12.63
C GLN A 175 -14.24 6.77 -12.64
N PRO A 176 -13.02 6.92 -13.21
CA PRO A 176 -12.36 8.21 -13.31
C PRO A 176 -13.08 9.12 -14.31
N HIS A 177 -12.84 10.43 -14.22
CA HIS A 177 -13.36 11.36 -15.22
C HIS A 177 -12.71 11.14 -16.59
N PHE A 178 -11.46 10.71 -16.61
CA PHE A 178 -10.71 10.42 -17.82
C PHE A 178 -9.88 9.15 -17.65
N LEU A 179 -10.03 8.24 -18.60
CA LEU A 179 -9.13 7.14 -18.84
C LEU A 179 -8.34 7.51 -20.11
N ALA A 180 -7.00 7.61 -20.02
CA ALA A 180 -6.18 8.16 -21.09
C ALA A 180 -4.87 7.39 -21.23
N ARG A 181 -4.37 7.27 -22.45
CA ARG A 181 -3.04 6.71 -22.70
C ARG A 181 -1.95 7.66 -22.22
N ALA A 182 -0.78 7.11 -21.86
CA ALA A 182 0.36 7.90 -21.38
C ALA A 182 0.67 9.12 -22.27
N ALA A 183 0.65 8.95 -23.59
CA ALA A 183 0.91 10.02 -24.55
C ALA A 183 -0.14 11.14 -24.56
N GLU A 184 -1.35 10.88 -24.10
CA GLU A 184 -2.47 11.85 -24.12
C GLU A 184 -2.53 12.67 -22.82
N ILE A 185 -2.03 12.12 -21.72
CA ILE A 185 -2.12 12.72 -20.37
C ILE A 185 -1.49 14.12 -20.30
N PRO A 186 -0.29 14.40 -20.87
CA PRO A 186 0.32 15.71 -20.81
C PRO A 186 -0.57 16.83 -21.40
N ALA A 187 -1.06 16.64 -22.61
CA ALA A 187 -1.92 17.61 -23.28
C ALA A 187 -3.28 17.77 -22.58
N LEU A 188 -3.82 16.66 -22.04
CA LEU A 188 -5.05 16.66 -21.26
C LEU A 188 -4.88 17.50 -19.98
N LEU A 189 -3.77 17.35 -19.25
CA LEU A 189 -3.49 18.11 -18.04
C LEU A 189 -3.38 19.63 -18.30
N VAL A 190 -2.63 20.03 -19.31
CA VAL A 190 -2.51 21.45 -19.69
C VAL A 190 -3.89 22.05 -20.02
N ARG A 191 -4.72 21.32 -20.78
CA ARG A 191 -6.08 21.76 -21.09
C ARG A 191 -6.99 21.85 -19.86
N LEU A 192 -6.88 20.92 -18.93
CA LEU A 192 -7.73 20.88 -17.74
C LEU A 192 -7.28 21.91 -16.69
N SER A 193 -5.99 22.23 -16.58
CA SER A 193 -5.45 23.23 -15.63
C SER A 193 -5.94 24.64 -15.92
N THR A 194 -6.36 24.93 -17.15
CA THR A 194 -6.93 26.23 -17.54
C THR A 194 -8.43 26.36 -17.23
N ARG A 195 -9.11 25.25 -16.90
CA ARG A 195 -10.54 25.28 -16.56
C ARG A 195 -10.79 25.90 -15.20
N THR A 196 -11.84 26.71 -15.12
CA THR A 196 -12.25 27.40 -13.89
C THR A 196 -13.35 26.60 -13.16
N VAL A 197 -13.43 26.79 -11.85
CA VAL A 197 -14.48 26.30 -10.95
C VAL A 197 -14.99 27.46 -10.11
N SER A 198 -16.24 27.42 -9.63
CA SER A 198 -16.77 28.43 -8.72
C SER A 198 -16.02 28.44 -7.40
N VAL A 199 -15.88 29.60 -6.78
CA VAL A 199 -15.21 29.76 -5.46
C VAL A 199 -15.90 28.90 -4.41
N ASP A 200 -17.22 28.80 -4.41
CA ASP A 200 -17.98 27.97 -3.47
C ASP A 200 -17.63 26.47 -3.57
N ALA A 201 -17.41 25.99 -4.81
CA ALA A 201 -16.99 24.60 -5.04
C ALA A 201 -15.50 24.36 -4.70
N ALA A 202 -14.70 25.42 -4.71
CA ALA A 202 -13.26 25.39 -4.46
C ALA A 202 -12.89 25.72 -3.00
N SER A 203 -13.90 26.14 -2.18
CA SER A 203 -13.66 26.55 -0.79
C SER A 203 -13.07 25.40 0.01
N PRO A 204 -11.94 25.61 0.68
CA PRO A 204 -11.40 24.63 1.63
C PRO A 204 -12.44 24.38 2.71
N ARG A 205 -12.61 23.17 3.13
CA ARG A 205 -13.24 22.89 4.42
C ARG A 205 -12.26 23.30 5.50
N GLU A 206 -12.23 24.60 5.84
CA GLU A 206 -11.33 25.15 6.86
C GLU A 206 -11.57 24.49 8.21
N GLY A 207 -10.50 24.20 8.90
CA GLY A 207 -10.48 23.98 10.35
C GLY A 207 -10.54 22.58 10.86
N ALA A 208 -10.61 21.54 10.03
CA ALA A 208 -10.29 20.21 10.57
C ALA A 208 -8.76 20.09 10.67
N PRO A 209 -8.19 19.95 11.88
CA PRO A 209 -6.81 19.48 11.99
C PRO A 209 -6.71 18.25 11.11
N ILE A 210 -5.55 17.98 10.47
CA ILE A 210 -5.33 16.69 9.85
C ILE A 210 -5.57 15.71 11.00
N PRO A 211 -6.70 15.02 11.09
CA PRO A 211 -6.76 13.95 12.02
C PRO A 211 -5.71 12.99 11.45
N MET A 212 -4.70 12.66 12.19
CA MET A 212 -4.19 11.33 12.12
C MET A 212 -5.47 10.51 12.10
N GLU A 213 -5.89 10.09 10.87
CA GLU A 213 -7.26 9.58 10.65
C GLU A 213 -7.56 8.62 11.79
N THR A 214 -8.48 9.05 12.65
CA THR A 214 -8.94 8.23 13.78
C THR A 214 -9.21 6.86 13.21
N ASN A 215 -8.78 5.83 13.91
CA ASN A 215 -8.97 4.44 13.54
C ASN A 215 -10.47 4.12 13.43
N ASP A 216 -11.15 4.67 12.40
CA ASP A 216 -12.54 4.35 12.04
C ASP A 216 -12.70 2.92 11.50
N PHE A 217 -11.72 2.06 11.80
CA PHE A 217 -11.81 0.64 11.50
C PHE A 217 -12.79 -0.03 12.45
N GLU A 218 -13.85 -0.59 11.90
CA GLU A 218 -15.02 -1.01 12.67
C GLU A 218 -14.77 -2.23 13.56
N ARG A 219 -13.87 -3.18 13.20
CA ARG A 219 -13.65 -4.41 14.00
C ARG A 219 -12.22 -4.92 13.87
N PRO A 220 -11.63 -5.43 14.97
CA PRO A 220 -10.41 -6.23 14.90
C PRO A 220 -10.70 -7.52 14.12
N ILE A 221 -9.77 -7.90 13.25
CA ILE A 221 -9.77 -9.18 12.55
C ILE A 221 -8.63 -10.05 13.09
N THR A 222 -8.63 -11.32 12.76
CA THR A 222 -7.61 -12.30 13.23
C THR A 222 -6.25 -12.12 12.56
N PHE A 223 -6.05 -11.10 11.73
CA PHE A 223 -4.80 -10.86 11.02
C PHE A 223 -3.87 -9.93 11.80
N SER A 224 -2.59 -10.22 11.71
CA SER A 224 -1.54 -9.36 12.27
C SER A 224 -0.94 -8.47 11.19
N CYS A 225 -0.56 -7.26 11.60
CA CYS A 225 0.12 -6.32 10.74
C CYS A 225 1.51 -6.85 10.35
N PRO A 226 1.83 -7.01 9.08
CA PRO A 226 3.13 -7.54 8.65
C PRO A 226 4.32 -6.61 8.98
N GLU A 227 4.06 -5.32 9.21
CA GLU A 227 5.10 -4.33 9.58
C GLU A 227 5.40 -4.32 11.09
N CYS A 228 4.38 -4.39 11.96
CA CYS A 228 4.57 -4.20 13.39
C CYS A 228 4.00 -5.31 14.28
N GLY A 229 3.39 -6.36 13.71
CA GLY A 229 2.79 -7.47 14.45
C GLY A 229 1.49 -7.13 15.20
N GLY A 230 1.04 -5.87 15.19
CA GLY A 230 -0.20 -5.46 15.86
C GLY A 230 -1.45 -5.97 15.13
N ALA A 231 -2.58 -6.08 15.87
CA ALA A 231 -3.84 -6.52 15.29
C ALA A 231 -4.30 -5.58 14.16
N LEU A 232 -4.72 -6.16 13.04
CA LEU A 232 -5.34 -5.44 11.95
C LEU A 232 -6.84 -5.27 12.20
N ARG A 233 -7.37 -4.20 11.64
CA ARG A 233 -8.80 -3.91 11.53
C ARG A 233 -9.14 -3.67 10.08
N VAL A 234 -10.35 -3.99 9.69
CA VAL A 234 -10.85 -3.76 8.34
C VAL A 234 -11.77 -2.55 8.31
N LYS A 235 -11.66 -1.76 7.27
CA LYS A 235 -12.59 -0.68 6.93
C LYS A 235 -13.08 -0.91 5.51
N LEU A 236 -14.39 -0.88 5.34
CA LEU A 236 -14.98 -0.91 4.01
C LEU A 236 -15.31 0.54 3.62
N LYS A 237 -14.58 1.07 2.63
CA LYS A 237 -14.81 2.41 2.12
C LYS A 237 -15.18 2.34 0.64
N ASN A 238 -16.42 2.69 0.31
CA ASN A 238 -16.95 2.68 -1.06
C ASN A 238 -16.75 1.35 -1.83
N GLY A 239 -16.82 0.22 -1.13
CA GLY A 239 -16.63 -1.10 -1.72
C GLY A 239 -15.21 -1.64 -1.71
N LEU A 240 -14.22 -0.84 -1.30
CA LEU A 240 -12.83 -1.27 -1.14
C LEU A 240 -12.53 -1.58 0.32
N GLN A 241 -11.88 -2.73 0.55
CA GLN A 241 -11.39 -3.09 1.87
C GLN A 241 -10.01 -2.47 2.09
N GLU A 242 -9.87 -1.71 3.16
CA GLU A 242 -8.60 -1.20 3.67
C GLU A 242 -8.32 -1.87 5.02
N TYR A 243 -7.11 -2.36 5.20
CA TYR A 243 -6.64 -2.96 6.44
C TYR A 243 -5.69 -2.01 7.15
N GLY A 244 -5.94 -1.75 8.42
CA GLY A 244 -5.10 -0.84 9.20
C GLY A 244 -4.82 -1.35 10.60
N CYS A 245 -3.62 -1.07 11.14
CA CYS A 245 -3.28 -1.38 12.51
C CYS A 245 -3.37 -0.14 13.41
N HIS A 246 -3.25 -0.34 14.71
CA HIS A 246 -3.28 0.74 15.72
C HIS A 246 -2.10 1.72 15.61
N VAL A 247 -0.98 1.29 15.01
CA VAL A 247 0.18 2.17 14.73
C VAL A 247 -0.09 3.09 13.54
N GLY A 248 -1.00 2.66 12.63
CA GLY A 248 -1.38 3.43 11.44
C GLY A 248 -0.83 2.90 10.12
N HIS A 249 -0.20 1.71 10.09
CA HIS A 249 0.11 1.05 8.82
C HIS A 249 -1.18 0.66 8.11
N ARG A 250 -1.21 0.84 6.80
CA ARG A 250 -2.39 0.60 5.95
C ARG A 250 -2.01 -0.24 4.74
N PHE A 251 -2.94 -1.10 4.33
CA PHE A 251 -2.75 -2.05 3.25
C PHE A 251 -4.05 -2.24 2.48
N GLY A 252 -3.96 -2.39 1.18
CA GLY A 252 -5.01 -3.00 0.38
C GLY A 252 -5.01 -4.53 0.53
N PRO A 253 -6.04 -5.23 -0.02
CA PRO A 253 -6.14 -6.69 0.06
C PRO A 253 -4.95 -7.41 -0.58
N THR A 254 -4.50 -6.94 -1.74
CA THR A 254 -3.41 -7.54 -2.51
C THR A 254 -2.09 -7.45 -1.78
N GLU A 255 -1.74 -6.25 -1.31
CA GLU A 255 -0.49 -6.01 -0.58
C GLU A 255 -0.46 -6.80 0.73
N LEU A 256 -1.60 -6.92 1.42
CA LEU A 256 -1.66 -7.71 2.66
C LEU A 256 -1.41 -9.19 2.37
N LEU A 257 -2.00 -9.75 1.31
CA LEU A 257 -1.81 -11.14 0.93
C LEU A 257 -0.36 -11.42 0.49
N GLU A 258 0.25 -10.52 -0.28
CA GLU A 258 1.66 -10.62 -0.68
C GLU A 258 2.59 -10.64 0.55
N ALA A 259 2.38 -9.72 1.49
CA ALA A 259 3.17 -9.67 2.72
C ALA A 259 2.97 -10.89 3.62
N GLN A 260 1.75 -11.43 3.69
CA GLN A 260 1.51 -12.70 4.39
C GLN A 260 2.24 -13.85 3.71
N SER A 261 2.27 -13.88 2.38
CA SER A 261 3.00 -14.87 1.60
C SER A 261 4.50 -14.80 1.85
N GLU A 262 5.10 -13.60 1.83
CA GLU A 262 6.49 -13.39 2.21
C GLU A 262 6.76 -13.79 3.66
N GLY A 263 5.82 -13.51 4.57
CA GLY A 263 5.91 -13.89 5.97
C GLY A 263 6.01 -15.40 6.17
N VAL A 264 5.23 -16.17 5.42
CA VAL A 264 5.31 -17.65 5.40
C VAL A 264 6.68 -18.10 4.92
N GLU A 265 7.18 -17.53 3.83
CA GLU A 265 8.49 -17.87 3.28
C GLU A 265 9.63 -17.58 4.27
N LYS A 266 9.64 -16.39 4.88
CA LYS A 266 10.60 -16.02 5.94
C LYS A 266 10.52 -16.97 7.14
N GLY A 267 9.31 -17.41 7.51
CA GLY A 267 9.10 -18.40 8.57
C GLY A 267 9.74 -19.73 8.24
N ILE A 268 9.60 -20.20 7.00
CA ILE A 268 10.20 -21.45 6.53
C ILE A 268 11.74 -21.34 6.51
N TYR A 269 12.32 -20.23 6.02
CA TYR A 269 13.78 -20.04 6.07
C TYR A 269 14.29 -20.01 7.51
N THR A 270 13.54 -19.44 8.43
CA THR A 270 13.89 -19.47 9.87
C THR A 270 13.89 -20.90 10.41
N ALA A 271 12.87 -21.68 10.08
CA ALA A 271 12.79 -23.10 10.48
C ALA A 271 13.93 -23.93 9.87
N LEU A 272 14.23 -23.73 8.58
CA LEU A 272 15.36 -24.37 7.90
C LEU A 272 16.69 -24.06 8.57
N ARG A 273 16.95 -22.81 8.94
CA ARG A 273 18.16 -22.41 9.67
C ARG A 273 18.25 -23.17 10.99
N MET A 274 17.17 -23.23 11.77
CA MET A 274 17.16 -23.93 13.05
C MET A 274 17.38 -25.43 12.90
N LEU A 275 16.81 -26.06 11.89
CA LEU A 275 17.02 -27.49 11.60
C LEU A 275 18.48 -27.77 11.18
N ASN A 276 19.06 -26.91 10.34
CA ASN A 276 20.48 -27.03 9.96
C ASN A 276 21.40 -26.87 11.18
N GLU A 277 21.08 -25.93 12.09
CA GLU A 277 21.83 -25.75 13.35
C GLU A 277 21.70 -27.00 14.25
N GLN A 278 20.52 -27.63 14.33
CA GLN A 278 20.32 -28.89 15.06
C GLN A 278 21.11 -30.04 14.44
N THR A 279 21.12 -30.16 13.12
CA THR A 279 21.93 -31.16 12.39
C THR A 279 23.42 -31.00 12.71
N GLU A 280 23.93 -29.76 12.62
CA GLU A 280 25.33 -29.47 12.90
C GLU A 280 25.68 -29.74 14.37
N PHE A 281 24.77 -29.37 15.29
CA PHE A 281 24.96 -29.67 16.73
C PHE A 281 25.01 -31.18 16.98
N ALA A 282 24.07 -31.94 16.42
CA ALA A 282 24.04 -33.39 16.55
C ALA A 282 25.32 -34.04 16.00
N ARG A 283 25.81 -33.57 14.84
CA ARG A 283 27.07 -34.05 14.22
C ARG A 283 28.27 -33.84 15.15
N ARG A 284 28.40 -32.68 15.79
CA ARG A 284 29.48 -32.40 16.77
C ARG A 284 29.38 -33.28 18.00
N MET A 285 28.15 -33.56 18.46
CA MET A 285 27.94 -34.44 19.61
C MET A 285 28.28 -35.90 19.26
N ILE A 286 28.01 -36.37 18.04
CA ILE A 286 28.39 -37.68 17.55
C ILE A 286 29.93 -37.79 17.48
N GLU A 287 30.63 -36.78 16.95
CA GLU A 287 32.09 -36.74 16.90
C GLU A 287 32.67 -36.82 18.31
N SER A 288 32.16 -36.03 19.25
CA SER A 288 32.59 -36.02 20.65
C SER A 288 32.31 -37.34 21.38
N ALA A 289 31.17 -38.00 21.07
CA ALA A 289 30.80 -39.25 21.71
C ALA A 289 31.62 -40.46 21.22
N ARG A 290 32.21 -40.41 20.03
CA ARG A 290 33.11 -41.42 19.51
C ARG A 290 34.40 -41.55 20.29
N ASP A 291 34.84 -40.44 20.91
CA ASP A 291 36.09 -40.38 21.71
C ASP A 291 35.83 -40.66 23.20
N ALA A 292 34.58 -40.91 23.63
CA ALA A 292 34.17 -41.15 25.02
C ALA A 292 33.66 -42.58 25.25
N PRO A 293 34.01 -43.25 26.38
CA PRO A 293 33.66 -44.64 26.61
C PRO A 293 32.19 -44.91 27.02
N LEU A 294 31.25 -43.99 26.86
CA LEU A 294 29.87 -44.12 27.28
C LEU A 294 28.90 -44.12 26.08
N ASP A 295 28.38 -45.32 25.78
CA ASP A 295 27.63 -45.72 24.58
C ASP A 295 26.16 -45.23 24.53
N ASN A 296 25.61 -44.55 25.52
CA ASN A 296 24.19 -44.23 25.60
C ASN A 296 23.72 -42.94 24.90
N GLY A 297 24.62 -42.11 24.42
CA GLY A 297 24.28 -40.86 23.76
C GLY A 297 24.32 -40.90 22.22
N LEU A 298 25.11 -41.77 21.63
CA LEU A 298 25.38 -41.83 20.20
C LEU A 298 24.11 -42.03 19.37
N VAL A 299 23.33 -43.06 19.72
CA VAL A 299 22.07 -43.42 19.03
C VAL A 299 21.04 -42.25 19.08
N TYR A 300 21.03 -41.49 20.18
CA TYR A 300 20.14 -40.35 20.29
C TYR A 300 20.53 -39.25 19.32
N TRP A 301 21.82 -38.90 19.24
CA TRP A 301 22.32 -37.84 18.37
C TRP A 301 22.22 -38.20 16.89
N GLU A 302 22.50 -39.47 16.53
CA GLU A 302 22.31 -39.98 15.16
C GLU A 302 20.85 -39.88 14.73
N ARG A 303 19.90 -40.24 15.60
CA ARG A 303 18.48 -40.12 15.33
C ARG A 303 18.04 -38.70 15.18
N LEU A 304 18.53 -37.78 16.04
CA LEU A 304 18.22 -36.37 15.95
C LEU A 304 18.72 -35.76 14.65
N GLN A 305 19.95 -36.11 14.23
CA GLN A 305 20.53 -35.67 12.98
C GLN A 305 19.64 -36.09 11.80
N VAL A 306 19.33 -37.36 11.68
CA VAL A 306 18.49 -37.87 10.58
C VAL A 306 17.13 -37.20 10.56
N GLN A 307 16.48 -37.05 11.71
CA GLN A 307 15.18 -36.41 11.80
C GLN A 307 15.23 -34.93 11.38
N ALA A 308 16.24 -34.17 11.79
CA ALA A 308 16.40 -32.77 11.40
C ALA A 308 16.67 -32.62 9.90
N GLU A 309 17.48 -33.51 9.32
CA GLU A 309 17.75 -33.54 7.89
C GLU A 309 16.49 -33.84 7.07
N GLU A 310 15.70 -34.84 7.46
CA GLU A 310 14.41 -35.18 6.81
C GLU A 310 13.43 -34.02 6.86
N GLN A 311 13.30 -33.36 8.01
CA GLN A 311 12.43 -32.19 8.18
C GLN A 311 12.90 -31.00 7.34
N ALA A 312 14.21 -30.74 7.30
CA ALA A 312 14.76 -29.69 6.47
C ALA A 312 14.52 -29.94 4.97
N GLU A 313 14.68 -31.19 4.54
CA GLU A 313 14.40 -31.57 3.14
C GLU A 313 12.91 -31.44 2.78
N ALA A 314 12.01 -31.78 3.69
CA ALA A 314 10.57 -31.57 3.50
C ALA A 314 10.22 -30.08 3.32
N LEU A 315 10.83 -29.19 4.10
CA LEU A 315 10.63 -27.74 3.97
C LEU A 315 11.21 -27.20 2.66
N ARG A 316 12.37 -27.68 2.19
CA ARG A 316 12.95 -27.29 0.90
C ARG A 316 12.01 -27.67 -0.25
N ARG A 317 11.54 -28.92 -0.27
CA ARG A 317 10.55 -29.38 -1.26
C ARG A 317 9.27 -28.55 -1.24
N PHE A 318 8.79 -28.17 -0.06
CA PHE A 318 7.63 -27.30 0.05
C PHE A 318 7.88 -25.92 -0.61
N LEU A 319 9.06 -25.32 -0.40
CA LEU A 319 9.42 -24.05 -1.04
C LEU A 319 9.47 -24.16 -2.57
N GLU A 320 10.05 -25.25 -3.10
CA GLU A 320 10.15 -25.49 -4.54
C GLU A 320 8.77 -25.69 -5.22
N GLN A 321 7.84 -26.30 -4.51
CA GLN A 321 6.48 -26.59 -5.01
C GLN A 321 5.50 -25.44 -4.80
N ARG A 322 5.92 -24.39 -4.10
CA ARG A 322 5.03 -23.29 -3.77
C ARG A 322 4.73 -22.46 -5.03
N PRO A 323 3.45 -22.34 -5.45
CA PRO A 323 3.10 -21.45 -6.54
C PRO A 323 3.44 -20.01 -6.13
N THR A 324 4.11 -19.28 -7.01
CA THR A 324 4.23 -17.84 -6.86
C THR A 324 2.82 -17.26 -6.90
N VAL A 325 2.35 -16.70 -5.79
CA VAL A 325 1.03 -16.04 -5.74
C VAL A 325 1.17 -14.75 -6.56
N ARG A 326 1.10 -14.89 -7.89
CA ARG A 326 0.75 -13.77 -8.76
C ARG A 326 -0.76 -13.76 -8.81
N ILE A 327 -1.37 -12.76 -8.21
CA ILE A 327 -2.80 -12.53 -8.40
C ILE A 327 -2.95 -12.05 -9.85
N GLU A 328 -3.20 -13.00 -10.74
CA GLU A 328 -3.67 -12.67 -12.08
C GLU A 328 -5.06 -12.06 -11.91
N ALA A 329 -5.21 -10.82 -12.34
CA ALA A 329 -6.40 -9.98 -12.11
C ALA A 329 -7.64 -10.45 -12.92
N GLU A 330 -7.72 -11.74 -13.29
CA GLU A 330 -8.86 -12.30 -14.02
C GLU A 330 -10.08 -12.64 -13.14
N ALA A 331 -9.95 -12.66 -11.82
CA ALA A 331 -11.05 -13.03 -10.94
C ALA A 331 -12.09 -11.93 -10.66
N ALA A 332 -11.86 -10.69 -11.07
CA ALA A 332 -12.75 -9.57 -10.75
C ALA A 332 -13.83 -9.27 -11.81
N ALA A 333 -13.78 -9.90 -12.98
CA ALA A 333 -14.75 -9.66 -14.06
C ALA A 333 -16.00 -10.58 -14.00
N GLY A 334 -16.09 -11.49 -13.02
CA GLY A 334 -17.13 -12.54 -12.97
C GLY A 334 -18.16 -12.44 -11.82
N ALA A 335 -18.17 -11.39 -11.01
CA ALA A 335 -19.04 -11.32 -9.84
C ALA A 335 -20.16 -10.25 -9.97
N GLU A 336 -20.88 -10.25 -11.10
CA GLU A 336 -22.27 -9.80 -11.09
C GLU A 336 -23.18 -11.00 -10.78
N ARG A 337 -23.39 -11.26 -9.51
CA ARG A 337 -24.64 -11.80 -8.95
C ARG A 337 -24.58 -11.68 -7.43
N SER A 338 -25.34 -10.74 -6.95
CA SER A 338 -25.75 -10.54 -5.56
C SER A 338 -26.26 -11.85 -4.93
N GLN A 339 -25.57 -12.36 -3.91
CA GLN A 339 -26.23 -13.14 -2.87
C GLN A 339 -25.72 -12.67 -1.51
N PRO A 340 -26.59 -12.38 -0.54
CA PRO A 340 -26.17 -11.96 0.79
C PRO A 340 -25.50 -13.12 1.50
N ILE A 341 -24.26 -12.91 1.93
CA ILE A 341 -23.53 -13.86 2.80
C ILE A 341 -24.16 -13.75 4.19
N ASN A 342 -25.24 -14.51 4.38
CA ASN A 342 -25.78 -14.83 5.69
C ASN A 342 -25.97 -16.34 5.73
N LYS A 343 -24.93 -17.04 6.22
CA LYS A 343 -25.00 -18.24 7.06
C LYS A 343 -23.60 -18.84 7.21
N CYS A 344 -23.04 -18.64 8.38
CA CYS A 344 -21.93 -19.41 8.86
C CYS A 344 -22.30 -20.90 8.82
N PRO A 345 -21.53 -21.79 8.18
CA PRO A 345 -21.80 -23.21 8.26
C PRO A 345 -21.63 -23.70 9.71
N PRO A 346 -22.46 -24.64 10.18
CA PRO A 346 -22.31 -25.19 11.51
C PRO A 346 -20.98 -25.95 11.61
N ARG A 347 -20.28 -25.74 12.71
CA ARG A 347 -19.06 -26.47 13.06
C ARG A 347 -19.34 -27.99 12.99
N PRO A 348 -18.49 -28.79 12.37
CA PRO A 348 -18.62 -30.24 12.49
C PRO A 348 -18.43 -30.65 13.95
N ALA A 349 -19.39 -31.42 14.46
CA ALA A 349 -19.33 -32.02 15.78
C ALA A 349 -18.15 -33.00 15.85
N LEU A 350 -17.18 -32.68 16.70
CA LEU A 350 -16.15 -33.63 17.10
C LEU A 350 -16.80 -34.71 17.97
N GLN A 351 -17.23 -35.80 17.34
CA GLN A 351 -17.48 -37.07 18.02
C GLN A 351 -16.13 -37.77 18.20
N GLY A 352 -15.63 -37.77 19.40
CA GLY A 352 -14.41 -38.49 19.79
C GLY A 352 -14.40 -38.69 21.28
N ALA A 353 -14.92 -39.86 21.70
CA ALA A 353 -14.98 -40.31 23.08
C ALA A 353 -13.61 -40.35 23.75
N PHE A 354 -13.48 -39.71 24.90
CA PHE A 354 -12.47 -40.05 25.90
C PHE A 354 -13.12 -40.88 26.97
N PRO A 355 -12.57 -42.06 27.34
CA PRO A 355 -13.13 -42.91 28.38
C PRO A 355 -12.82 -42.32 29.77
N ASN A 356 -13.88 -42.15 30.54
CA ASN A 356 -13.82 -41.95 31.98
C ASN A 356 -13.14 -43.18 32.69
N ARG A 357 -12.01 -42.94 33.36
CA ARG A 357 -11.55 -43.73 34.49
C ARG A 357 -10.94 -42.73 35.49
N CYS A 358 -11.52 -42.56 36.59
CA CYS A 358 -11.27 -43.19 37.84
C CYS A 358 -12.07 -42.54 38.96
N SER A 359 -12.99 -43.30 39.49
CA SER A 359 -13.57 -43.15 40.81
C SER A 359 -12.62 -43.73 41.88
N ARG A 360 -12.40 -43.02 42.98
CA ARG A 360 -12.37 -43.48 44.39
C ARG A 360 -11.75 -42.38 45.21
N SER A 361 -12.58 -41.67 45.93
CA SER A 361 -12.92 -41.89 47.33
C SER A 361 -11.73 -42.13 48.25
N SER A 362 -11.46 -41.15 49.12
CA SER A 362 -11.36 -41.35 50.57
C SER A 362 -11.27 -40.00 51.29
N ALA A 363 -12.25 -39.82 52.17
CA ALA A 363 -12.28 -38.86 53.23
C ALA A 363 -11.21 -39.21 54.28
N ILE A 364 -10.55 -38.19 54.86
CA ILE A 364 -10.09 -38.23 56.27
C ILE A 364 -10.19 -36.82 56.80
N ARG A 365 -10.89 -36.73 57.93
CA ARG A 365 -11.00 -35.62 58.84
C ARG A 365 -9.66 -35.42 59.60
N SER A 366 -9.28 -34.21 59.81
CA SER A 366 -8.95 -33.60 61.12
C SER A 366 -8.67 -32.12 60.86
#